data_1d63872555305d9dea74327b1a55d38b
#
_entry.id   1d63872555305d9dea74327b1a55d38b
#
_cell.length_a   1.000
_cell.length_b   1.000
_cell.length_c   1.000
_cell.angle_alpha   90.00
_cell.angle_beta   90.00
_cell.angle_gamma   90.00
#
_symmetry.space_group_name_H-M   'P 1'
#
loop_
_entity.id
_entity.type
_entity.pdbx_description
1 polymer ?
#
loop_
_entity_poly.entity_id
_entity_poly.type
_entity_poly.pdbx_seq_one_letter_code
_entity_poly.pdbx_strand_id
1 'polypeptide(L)'
;MHIMPLLLIVLAITAPLASQAQESSTNKEFRVTSDTSWLRVLAYPDGPLRRFGHHHVISHHSISGIVTVAPNPLESTIILELTVADFKVDDSTLRRLEGEDFDGEISQKDIDGTRTNMLGEKFLYAEQFPTIQIHSRAIDGNLPDVNIVTTVIVAGTEHTVKFPVSIELTDDLFIARGQLEITHGELGLSPFTAAGGALSVRDLLVLKYEISGVPVTENE
;
A
#
# COMPACT_ATOMS: atom_id res chain seq x y z
N MET A 1 87.73 -18.62 33.12
CA MET A 1 86.51 -18.04 33.52
C MET A 1 85.80 -17.61 32.25
N HIS A 2 84.93 -18.49 31.67
CA HIS A 2 84.29 -18.28 30.38
C HIS A 2 82.84 -17.89 30.63
N ILE A 3 82.46 -16.71 30.21
CA ILE A 3 81.08 -16.18 30.32
C ILE A 3 80.40 -16.46 28.96
N MET A 4 79.43 -17.32 28.97
CA MET A 4 78.60 -17.67 27.83
C MET A 4 77.40 -16.72 27.73
N PRO A 5 77.13 -16.03 26.64
CA PRO A 5 75.94 -15.18 26.55
C PRO A 5 74.70 -16.02 26.22
N LEU A 6 73.65 -15.81 27.00
CA LEU A 6 72.31 -16.37 26.84
C LEU A 6 71.60 -15.68 25.70
N LEU A 7 71.35 -16.40 24.60
CA LEU A 7 70.58 -15.89 23.45
C LEU A 7 69.06 -16.03 23.70
N LEU A 8 68.41 -14.91 23.91
CA LEU A 8 66.96 -14.84 24.10
C LEU A 8 66.27 -14.85 22.70
N ILE A 9 65.63 -15.95 22.34
CA ILE A 9 64.83 -16.05 21.14
C ILE A 9 63.44 -15.54 21.46
N VAL A 10 63.09 -14.34 20.94
CA VAL A 10 61.71 -13.81 20.98
C VAL A 10 60.91 -14.39 19.86
N LEU A 11 60.02 -15.32 20.19
CA LEU A 11 59.06 -15.91 19.24
C LEU A 11 57.90 -14.93 19.03
N ALA A 12 57.91 -14.18 17.91
CA ALA A 12 56.81 -13.29 17.54
C ALA A 12 55.64 -14.16 17.02
N ILE A 13 54.58 -14.29 17.84
CA ILE A 13 53.32 -14.91 17.43
C ILE A 13 52.54 -13.88 16.59
N THR A 14 52.61 -13.99 15.28
CA THR A 14 51.75 -13.25 14.36
C THR A 14 50.37 -13.96 14.29
N ALA A 15 49.43 -13.48 15.08
CA ALA A 15 48.04 -13.89 14.92
C ALA A 15 47.49 -13.33 13.59
N PRO A 16 46.84 -14.14 12.73
CA PRO A 16 46.17 -13.61 11.55
C PRO A 16 45.00 -12.76 12.01
N LEU A 17 44.97 -11.47 11.62
CA LEU A 17 43.75 -10.68 11.68
C LEU A 17 42.73 -11.35 10.73
N ALA A 18 41.75 -12.05 11.30
CA ALA A 18 40.58 -12.42 10.56
C ALA A 18 39.86 -11.13 10.17
N SER A 19 39.99 -10.73 8.92
CA SER A 19 39.14 -9.70 8.32
C SER A 19 37.71 -10.26 8.37
N GLN A 20 36.94 -9.81 9.35
CA GLN A 20 35.48 -9.97 9.30
C GLN A 20 35.04 -9.11 8.12
N ALA A 21 34.71 -9.78 7.02
CA ALA A 21 33.94 -9.16 5.95
C ALA A 21 32.66 -8.65 6.61
N GLN A 22 32.56 -7.35 6.80
CA GLN A 22 31.35 -6.66 7.20
C GLN A 22 30.42 -6.86 6.01
N GLU A 23 29.44 -7.78 6.15
CA GLU A 23 28.36 -7.88 5.19
C GLU A 23 27.75 -6.50 5.10
N SER A 24 27.98 -5.81 4.01
CA SER A 24 27.36 -4.55 3.68
C SER A 24 25.87 -4.86 3.54
N SER A 25 25.12 -4.66 4.60
CA SER A 25 23.67 -4.81 4.57
C SER A 25 23.11 -3.66 3.73
N THR A 26 23.01 -3.91 2.42
CA THR A 26 22.44 -2.97 1.46
C THR A 26 20.92 -3.07 1.48
N ASN A 27 20.26 -1.94 1.23
CA ASN A 27 18.83 -1.92 1.00
C ASN A 27 18.48 -2.82 -0.19
N LYS A 28 17.36 -3.52 -0.12
CA LYS A 28 16.82 -4.34 -1.20
C LYS A 28 15.58 -3.64 -1.78
N GLU A 29 15.58 -3.41 -3.07
CA GLU A 29 14.47 -2.77 -3.76
C GLU A 29 13.57 -3.78 -4.46
N PHE A 30 12.27 -3.58 -4.35
CA PHE A 30 11.24 -4.34 -5.04
C PHE A 30 10.40 -3.40 -5.88
N ARG A 31 10.26 -3.70 -7.16
CA ARG A 31 9.33 -3.03 -8.06
C ARG A 31 7.93 -3.64 -7.89
N VAL A 32 6.95 -2.81 -7.64
CA VAL A 32 5.55 -3.26 -7.52
C VAL A 32 5.08 -3.84 -8.85
N THR A 33 4.41 -4.99 -8.77
CA THR A 33 3.88 -5.74 -9.91
C THR A 33 2.37 -5.53 -10.02
N SER A 34 1.94 -4.78 -11.04
CA SER A 34 0.53 -4.43 -11.25
C SER A 34 -0.38 -5.65 -11.42
N ASP A 35 0.09 -6.70 -12.08
CA ASP A 35 -0.73 -7.90 -12.37
C ASP A 35 -1.15 -8.66 -11.11
N THR A 36 -0.42 -8.51 -10.02
CA THR A 36 -0.65 -9.20 -8.75
C THR A 36 -0.96 -8.26 -7.59
N SER A 37 -0.90 -6.94 -7.83
CA SER A 37 -1.29 -5.94 -6.84
C SER A 37 -2.73 -5.46 -7.08
N TRP A 38 -3.45 -5.22 -6.00
CA TRP A 38 -4.81 -4.72 -6.08
C TRP A 38 -5.23 -3.93 -4.84
N LEU A 39 -6.18 -3.03 -5.06
CA LEU A 39 -6.91 -2.30 -4.03
C LEU A 39 -8.41 -2.48 -4.29
N ARG A 40 -9.20 -2.69 -3.22
CA ARG A 40 -10.66 -2.63 -3.24
C ARG A 40 -11.16 -1.68 -2.19
N VAL A 41 -12.14 -0.87 -2.55
CA VAL A 41 -12.86 0.02 -1.65
C VAL A 41 -14.32 -0.40 -1.65
N LEU A 42 -14.83 -0.77 -0.48
CA LEU A 42 -16.21 -1.15 -0.27
C LEU A 42 -16.97 0.07 0.23
N ALA A 43 -17.98 0.49 -0.51
CA ALA A 43 -18.82 1.62 -0.18
C ALA A 43 -20.27 1.17 0.01
N TYR A 44 -20.92 1.72 1.03
CA TYR A 44 -22.23 1.31 1.49
C TYR A 44 -23.22 2.47 1.36
N PRO A 45 -24.50 2.21 1.00
CA PRO A 45 -25.52 3.23 0.98
C PRO A 45 -25.91 3.64 2.41
N ASP A 46 -26.31 4.90 2.55
CA ASP A 46 -26.79 5.48 3.79
C ASP A 46 -27.98 6.44 3.56
N GLY A 47 -28.52 6.98 4.64
CA GLY A 47 -29.67 7.89 4.63
C GLY A 47 -31.04 7.17 4.66
N PRO A 48 -32.13 7.94 4.75
CA PRO A 48 -33.50 7.40 4.80
C PRO A 48 -33.88 6.54 3.60
N LEU A 49 -33.29 6.80 2.43
CA LEU A 49 -33.56 6.08 1.20
C LEU A 49 -32.47 5.01 0.88
N ARG A 50 -31.62 4.63 1.85
CA ARG A 50 -30.51 3.67 1.62
C ARG A 50 -30.92 2.36 0.98
N ARG A 51 -32.18 1.89 1.18
CA ARG A 51 -32.72 0.68 0.56
C ARG A 51 -32.83 0.73 -0.97
N PHE A 52 -32.72 1.92 -1.56
CA PHE A 52 -32.71 2.15 -3.01
C PHE A 52 -31.30 2.42 -3.57
N GLY A 53 -30.30 2.47 -2.69
CA GLY A 53 -28.92 2.56 -3.06
C GLY A 53 -28.28 1.17 -3.25
N HIS A 54 -27.10 1.16 -3.81
CA HIS A 54 -26.32 -0.05 -4.02
C HIS A 54 -25.07 -0.06 -3.14
N HIS A 55 -24.64 -1.26 -2.75
CA HIS A 55 -23.29 -1.47 -2.24
C HIS A 55 -22.34 -1.49 -3.44
N HIS A 56 -21.25 -0.74 -3.38
CA HIS A 56 -20.30 -0.64 -4.49
C HIS A 56 -18.95 -1.24 -4.12
N VAL A 57 -18.35 -1.97 -5.06
CA VAL A 57 -16.96 -2.42 -5.02
C VAL A 57 -16.19 -1.60 -6.05
N ILE A 58 -15.34 -0.70 -5.55
CA ILE A 58 -14.44 0.07 -6.39
C ILE A 58 -13.08 -0.62 -6.35
N SER A 59 -12.50 -0.96 -7.50
CA SER A 59 -11.25 -1.71 -7.57
C SER A 59 -10.20 -0.99 -8.41
N HIS A 60 -8.94 -1.24 -8.09
CA HIS A 60 -7.78 -0.75 -8.82
C HIS A 60 -6.72 -1.84 -8.89
N HIS A 61 -6.09 -2.02 -10.05
CA HIS A 61 -5.04 -3.01 -10.27
C HIS A 61 -3.77 -2.40 -10.88
N SER A 62 -3.86 -1.25 -11.56
CA SER A 62 -2.71 -0.58 -12.19
C SER A 62 -1.87 0.19 -11.16
N ILE A 63 -1.43 -0.51 -10.10
CA ILE A 63 -0.62 0.08 -9.02
C ILE A 63 0.86 -0.02 -9.41
N SER A 64 1.57 1.09 -9.37
CA SER A 64 3.00 1.15 -9.59
C SER A 64 3.73 1.66 -8.35
N GLY A 65 5.03 1.40 -8.26
CA GLY A 65 5.81 1.89 -7.13
C GLY A 65 7.07 1.09 -6.83
N ILE A 66 7.75 1.52 -5.77
CA ILE A 66 8.97 0.89 -5.25
C ILE A 66 8.82 0.69 -3.74
N VAL A 67 9.24 -0.46 -3.29
CA VAL A 67 9.43 -0.79 -1.88
C VAL A 67 10.92 -0.97 -1.65
N THR A 68 11.49 -0.15 -0.77
CA THR A 68 12.89 -0.28 -0.33
C THR A 68 12.92 -0.92 1.04
N VAL A 69 13.39 -2.14 1.12
CA VAL A 69 13.54 -2.88 2.37
C VAL A 69 14.95 -2.63 2.92
N ALA A 70 15.00 -1.96 4.08
CA ALA A 70 16.24 -1.71 4.79
C ALA A 70 16.62 -2.89 5.70
N PRO A 71 17.90 -3.03 6.09
CA PRO A 71 18.36 -4.02 7.05
C PRO A 71 17.62 -3.94 8.39
N ASN A 72 17.30 -2.74 8.83
CA ASN A 72 16.31 -2.50 9.87
C ASN A 72 14.94 -2.31 9.21
N PRO A 73 13.99 -3.24 9.33
CA PRO A 73 12.70 -3.16 8.65
C PRO A 73 11.92 -1.87 8.93
N LEU A 74 12.12 -1.25 10.10
CA LEU A 74 11.45 0.00 10.48
C LEU A 74 11.94 1.23 9.69
N GLU A 75 13.07 1.11 8.99
CA GLU A 75 13.66 2.14 8.13
C GLU A 75 13.30 1.93 6.65
N SER A 76 12.53 0.90 6.35
CA SER A 76 12.05 0.60 5.00
C SER A 76 11.10 1.70 4.49
N THR A 77 11.01 1.84 3.17
CA THR A 77 10.13 2.85 2.56
C THR A 77 9.25 2.24 1.48
N ILE A 78 8.07 2.82 1.31
CA ILE A 78 7.10 2.44 0.28
C ILE A 78 6.65 3.71 -0.43
N ILE A 79 6.73 3.71 -1.75
CA ILE A 79 6.19 4.76 -2.62
C ILE A 79 5.30 4.08 -3.64
N LEU A 80 4.02 4.42 -3.65
CA LEU A 80 3.04 3.88 -4.59
C LEU A 80 2.37 5.02 -5.35
N GLU A 81 1.97 4.72 -6.59
CA GLU A 81 1.17 5.59 -7.43
C GLU A 81 0.02 4.78 -8.08
N LEU A 82 -1.17 5.38 -8.08
CA LEU A 82 -2.38 4.84 -8.68
C LEU A 82 -2.95 5.87 -9.67
N THR A 83 -3.19 5.45 -10.91
CA THR A 83 -3.86 6.30 -11.91
C THR A 83 -5.35 6.36 -11.62
N VAL A 84 -5.89 7.55 -11.33
CA VAL A 84 -7.29 7.74 -10.92
C VAL A 84 -8.28 7.23 -11.98
N ALA A 85 -7.96 7.41 -13.26
CA ALA A 85 -8.82 6.94 -14.35
C ALA A 85 -8.94 5.41 -14.45
N ASP A 86 -8.04 4.64 -13.83
CA ASP A 86 -8.03 3.17 -13.89
C ASP A 86 -8.91 2.51 -12.83
N PHE A 87 -9.51 3.29 -11.93
CA PHE A 87 -10.51 2.76 -11.02
C PHE A 87 -11.71 2.16 -11.78
N LYS A 88 -12.06 0.94 -11.43
CA LYS A 88 -13.23 0.23 -11.95
C LYS A 88 -14.31 0.15 -10.88
N VAL A 89 -15.56 0.23 -11.30
CA VAL A 89 -16.73 0.18 -10.42
C VAL A 89 -17.50 -1.09 -10.71
N ASP A 90 -17.77 -1.84 -9.67
CA ASP A 90 -18.70 -2.96 -9.65
C ASP A 90 -18.45 -4.08 -10.67
N ASP A 91 -17.18 -4.49 -10.80
CA ASP A 91 -16.88 -5.74 -11.50
C ASP A 91 -17.65 -6.90 -10.85
N SER A 92 -18.47 -7.61 -11.64
CA SER A 92 -19.38 -8.62 -11.12
C SER A 92 -18.69 -9.79 -10.43
N THR A 93 -17.44 -10.11 -10.83
CA THR A 93 -16.65 -11.17 -10.21
C THR A 93 -16.14 -10.71 -8.84
N LEU A 94 -15.65 -9.49 -8.76
CA LEU A 94 -15.15 -8.92 -7.50
C LEU A 94 -16.27 -8.71 -6.50
N ARG A 95 -17.45 -8.27 -6.94
CA ARG A 95 -18.65 -8.13 -6.10
C ARG A 95 -19.00 -9.44 -5.39
N ARG A 96 -19.06 -10.55 -6.12
CA ARG A 96 -19.35 -11.88 -5.54
C ARG A 96 -18.32 -12.32 -4.47
N LEU A 97 -17.08 -11.85 -4.56
CA LEU A 97 -16.03 -12.15 -3.57
C LEU A 97 -16.23 -11.38 -2.25
N GLU A 98 -17.01 -10.29 -2.26
CA GLU A 98 -17.20 -9.43 -1.08
C GLU A 98 -18.43 -9.83 -0.25
N GLY A 99 -19.18 -10.88 -0.66
CA GLY A 99 -20.28 -11.45 0.11
C GLY A 99 -21.67 -11.05 -0.38
N GLU A 100 -22.70 -11.56 0.31
CA GLU A 100 -24.11 -11.47 -0.10
C GLU A 100 -24.62 -10.04 -0.26
N ASP A 101 -24.12 -9.09 0.54
CA ASP A 101 -24.53 -7.69 0.45
C ASP A 101 -24.13 -7.04 -0.89
N PHE A 102 -23.15 -7.62 -1.60
CA PHE A 102 -22.66 -7.14 -2.88
C PHE A 102 -23.14 -8.00 -4.07
N ASP A 103 -23.85 -9.10 -3.84
CA ASP A 103 -24.20 -10.08 -4.89
C ASP A 103 -25.36 -9.61 -5.79
N GLY A 104 -26.03 -8.51 -5.47
CA GLY A 104 -27.11 -7.93 -6.27
C GLY A 104 -26.62 -7.42 -7.63
N GLU A 105 -27.44 -7.58 -8.68
CA GLU A 105 -27.16 -7.01 -10.00
C GLU A 105 -27.27 -5.48 -9.97
N ILE A 106 -26.30 -4.79 -10.58
CA ILE A 106 -26.33 -3.35 -10.82
C ILE A 106 -26.38 -3.10 -12.31
N SER A 107 -27.27 -2.19 -12.74
CA SER A 107 -27.35 -1.84 -14.16
C SER A 107 -26.07 -1.14 -14.63
N GLN A 108 -25.71 -1.34 -15.91
CA GLN A 108 -24.56 -0.67 -16.51
C GLN A 108 -24.68 0.87 -16.39
N LYS A 109 -25.90 1.39 -16.52
CA LYS A 109 -26.16 2.82 -16.34
C LYS A 109 -25.79 3.32 -14.94
N ASP A 110 -26.08 2.54 -13.89
CA ASP A 110 -25.76 2.92 -12.51
C ASP A 110 -24.26 2.80 -12.23
N ILE A 111 -23.61 1.78 -12.80
CA ILE A 111 -22.14 1.62 -12.76
C ILE A 111 -21.45 2.84 -13.40
N ASP A 112 -21.87 3.20 -14.61
CA ASP A 112 -21.31 4.35 -15.34
C ASP A 112 -21.57 5.66 -14.62
N GLY A 113 -22.77 5.82 -14.03
CA GLY A 113 -23.15 6.97 -13.21
C GLY A 113 -22.27 7.11 -11.96
N THR A 114 -22.06 6.01 -11.24
CA THR A 114 -21.19 5.95 -10.06
C THR A 114 -19.75 6.30 -10.45
N ARG A 115 -19.23 5.70 -11.53
CA ARG A 115 -17.89 6.01 -12.04
C ARG A 115 -17.74 7.48 -12.42
N THR A 116 -18.71 8.04 -13.12
CA THR A 116 -18.71 9.46 -13.53
C THR A 116 -18.68 10.38 -12.31
N ASN A 117 -19.50 10.10 -11.30
CA ASN A 117 -19.50 10.89 -10.06
C ASN A 117 -18.18 10.77 -9.31
N MET A 118 -17.62 9.56 -9.22
CA MET A 118 -16.36 9.29 -8.53
C MET A 118 -15.18 10.02 -9.18
N LEU A 119 -15.10 10.03 -10.52
CA LEU A 119 -14.00 10.67 -11.25
C LEU A 119 -14.20 12.18 -11.44
N GLY A 120 -15.40 12.68 -11.16
CA GLY A 120 -15.78 14.07 -11.37
C GLY A 120 -15.14 15.06 -10.39
N GLU A 121 -15.29 16.35 -10.73
CA GLU A 121 -14.73 17.50 -9.98
C GLU A 121 -15.10 17.51 -8.49
N LYS A 122 -16.29 16.99 -8.14
CA LYS A 122 -16.80 17.01 -6.76
C LYS A 122 -16.25 15.89 -5.88
N PHE A 123 -15.42 15.00 -6.42
CA PHE A 123 -14.85 13.88 -5.66
C PHE A 123 -13.36 13.71 -5.94
N LEU A 124 -12.93 12.82 -6.84
CA LEU A 124 -11.50 12.62 -7.11
C LEU A 124 -10.89 13.64 -8.09
N TYR A 125 -11.72 14.33 -8.86
CA TYR A 125 -11.34 15.31 -9.87
C TYR A 125 -10.20 14.82 -10.78
N ALA A 126 -10.42 13.67 -11.43
CA ALA A 126 -9.41 12.94 -12.19
C ALA A 126 -8.75 13.78 -13.32
N GLU A 127 -9.47 14.75 -13.89
CA GLU A 127 -8.93 15.65 -14.93
C GLU A 127 -7.81 16.55 -14.39
N GLN A 128 -7.94 17.03 -13.14
CA GLN A 128 -6.96 17.91 -12.50
C GLN A 128 -5.93 17.12 -11.68
N PHE A 129 -6.36 16.03 -11.06
CA PHE A 129 -5.54 15.19 -10.18
C PHE A 129 -5.54 13.75 -10.69
N PRO A 130 -4.75 13.44 -11.74
CA PRO A 130 -4.79 12.16 -12.43
C PRO A 130 -4.20 11.00 -11.60
N THR A 131 -3.49 11.29 -10.52
CA THR A 131 -2.83 10.26 -9.70
C THR A 131 -3.15 10.41 -8.21
N ILE A 132 -3.20 9.28 -7.51
CA ILE A 132 -3.12 9.18 -6.05
C ILE A 132 -1.72 8.68 -5.73
N GLN A 133 -1.05 9.32 -4.77
CA GLN A 133 0.28 8.93 -4.32
C GLN A 133 0.25 8.52 -2.84
N ILE A 134 1.02 7.50 -2.49
CA ILE A 134 1.13 6.99 -1.13
C ILE A 134 2.62 6.87 -0.78
N HIS A 135 3.05 7.60 0.22
CA HIS A 135 4.43 7.62 0.69
C HIS A 135 4.50 7.22 2.16
N SER A 136 5.25 6.20 2.49
CA SER A 136 5.49 5.84 3.90
C SER A 136 6.26 6.95 4.62
N ARG A 137 5.92 7.16 5.90
CA ARG A 137 6.57 8.13 6.81
C ARG A 137 7.21 7.44 7.99
N ALA A 138 6.57 6.40 8.50
CA ALA A 138 7.06 5.59 9.60
C ALA A 138 6.47 4.19 9.54
N ILE A 139 7.21 3.24 10.05
CA ILE A 139 6.76 1.86 10.26
C ILE A 139 6.85 1.57 11.75
N ASP A 140 5.82 0.96 12.31
CA ASP A 140 5.71 0.62 13.73
C ASP A 140 5.21 -0.82 13.90
N GLY A 141 5.77 -1.55 14.85
CA GLY A 141 5.42 -2.94 15.12
C GLY A 141 6.55 -3.91 14.86
N ASN A 142 6.21 -5.18 14.71
CA ASN A 142 7.16 -6.25 14.44
C ASN A 142 6.67 -7.09 13.27
N LEU A 143 7.56 -7.48 12.39
CA LEU A 143 7.23 -8.41 11.31
C LEU A 143 6.66 -9.73 11.87
N PRO A 144 5.67 -10.34 11.20
CA PRO A 144 5.12 -9.91 9.90
C PRO A 144 4.10 -8.77 9.98
N ASP A 145 3.55 -8.46 11.17
CA ASP A 145 2.43 -7.53 11.32
C ASP A 145 2.91 -6.17 11.80
N VAL A 146 2.80 -5.18 10.95
CA VAL A 146 3.25 -3.80 11.20
C VAL A 146 2.14 -2.80 10.91
N ASN A 147 2.32 -1.58 11.38
CA ASN A 147 1.53 -0.43 10.96
C ASN A 147 2.43 0.52 10.18
N ILE A 148 1.98 0.94 9.01
CA ILE A 148 2.70 1.91 8.19
C ILE A 148 1.93 3.23 8.19
N VAL A 149 2.54 4.25 8.77
CA VAL A 149 2.03 5.63 8.68
C VAL A 149 2.46 6.19 7.34
N THR A 150 1.50 6.69 6.58
CA THR A 150 1.73 7.20 5.23
C THR A 150 1.23 8.62 5.07
N THR A 151 1.78 9.35 4.10
CA THR A 151 1.11 10.46 3.44
C THR A 151 0.40 9.91 2.22
N VAL A 152 -0.91 10.10 2.15
CA VAL A 152 -1.74 9.83 0.98
C VAL A 152 -2.09 11.17 0.33
N ILE A 153 -1.75 11.34 -0.94
CA ILE A 153 -2.10 12.54 -1.72
C ILE A 153 -3.26 12.16 -2.63
N VAL A 154 -4.44 12.71 -2.35
CA VAL A 154 -5.67 12.46 -3.10
C VAL A 154 -6.38 13.79 -3.38
N ALA A 155 -6.90 13.96 -4.58
CA ALA A 155 -7.55 15.21 -5.02
C ALA A 155 -6.71 16.47 -4.70
N GLY A 156 -5.37 16.36 -4.84
CA GLY A 156 -4.41 17.44 -4.61
C GLY A 156 -4.13 17.78 -3.14
N THR A 157 -4.62 17.00 -2.18
CA THR A 157 -4.46 17.27 -0.74
C THR A 157 -3.75 16.10 -0.05
N GLU A 158 -2.84 16.43 0.87
CA GLU A 158 -2.12 15.44 1.68
C GLU A 158 -2.90 15.05 2.94
N HIS A 159 -2.98 13.75 3.19
CA HIS A 159 -3.62 13.17 4.37
C HIS A 159 -2.69 12.14 5.02
N THR A 160 -2.73 12.06 6.34
CA THR A 160 -2.00 11.03 7.08
C THR A 160 -2.92 9.84 7.33
N VAL A 161 -2.54 8.67 6.81
CA VAL A 161 -3.29 7.43 6.99
C VAL A 161 -2.37 6.36 7.58
N LYS A 162 -2.89 5.59 8.54
CA LYS A 162 -2.19 4.46 9.15
C LYS A 162 -2.75 3.15 8.61
N PHE A 163 -1.92 2.40 7.88
CA PHE A 163 -2.28 1.12 7.30
C PHE A 163 -1.78 -0.04 8.19
N PRO A 164 -2.66 -0.93 8.66
CA PRO A 164 -2.25 -2.20 9.25
C PRO A 164 -1.84 -3.15 8.12
N VAL A 165 -0.63 -3.70 8.19
CA VAL A 165 -0.03 -4.46 7.09
C VAL A 165 0.56 -5.76 7.61
N SER A 166 0.23 -6.89 6.99
CA SER A 166 0.94 -8.15 7.14
C SER A 166 1.90 -8.32 5.96
N ILE A 167 3.18 -8.50 6.25
CA ILE A 167 4.27 -8.56 5.27
C ILE A 167 4.79 -9.99 5.14
N GLU A 168 4.86 -10.48 3.91
CA GLU A 168 5.60 -11.66 3.51
C GLU A 168 6.79 -11.22 2.64
N LEU A 169 8.00 -11.56 3.08
CA LEU A 169 9.24 -11.15 2.42
C LEU A 169 10.16 -12.34 2.24
N THR A 170 10.58 -12.56 1.00
CA THR A 170 11.62 -13.53 0.61
C THR A 170 12.69 -12.84 -0.23
N ASP A 171 13.66 -13.61 -0.71
CA ASP A 171 14.67 -13.06 -1.63
C ASP A 171 14.07 -12.61 -2.97
N ASP A 172 13.01 -13.25 -3.43
CA ASP A 172 12.44 -13.08 -4.76
C ASP A 172 11.08 -12.38 -4.77
N LEU A 173 10.48 -12.14 -3.59
CA LEU A 173 9.11 -11.68 -3.50
C LEU A 173 8.88 -10.82 -2.26
N PHE A 174 8.19 -9.70 -2.45
CA PHE A 174 7.58 -8.89 -1.41
C PHE A 174 6.05 -8.94 -1.55
N ILE A 175 5.33 -9.19 -0.47
CA ILE A 175 3.87 -9.06 -0.43
C ILE A 175 3.48 -8.32 0.85
N ALA A 176 2.61 -7.31 0.70
CA ALA A 176 1.98 -6.58 1.79
C ALA A 176 0.47 -6.67 1.65
N ARG A 177 -0.23 -7.16 2.67
CA ARG A 177 -1.69 -7.33 2.69
C ARG A 177 -2.29 -6.62 3.88
N GLY A 178 -3.49 -6.09 3.70
CA GLY A 178 -4.22 -5.52 4.82
C GLY A 178 -5.64 -5.11 4.50
N GLN A 179 -6.30 -4.69 5.57
CA GLN A 179 -7.62 -4.10 5.51
C GLN A 179 -7.72 -3.02 6.57
N LEU A 180 -8.39 -1.91 6.26
CA LEU A 180 -8.70 -0.86 7.22
C LEU A 180 -10.07 -0.25 6.94
N GLU A 181 -10.65 0.31 7.97
CA GLU A 181 -11.79 1.22 7.86
C GLU A 181 -11.27 2.66 7.85
N ILE A 182 -11.79 3.48 6.95
CA ILE A 182 -11.40 4.88 6.77
C ILE A 182 -12.63 5.69 6.36
N THR A 183 -12.72 6.93 6.83
CA THR A 183 -13.80 7.84 6.42
C THR A 183 -13.41 8.65 5.19
N HIS A 184 -14.41 9.10 4.43
CA HIS A 184 -14.17 10.08 3.37
C HIS A 184 -13.48 11.33 3.93
N GLY A 185 -13.91 11.78 5.13
CA GLY A 185 -13.34 12.96 5.79
C GLY A 185 -11.84 12.82 6.10
N GLU A 186 -11.34 11.63 6.47
CA GLU A 186 -9.91 11.37 6.67
C GLU A 186 -9.10 11.48 5.38
N LEU A 187 -9.76 11.38 4.22
CA LEU A 187 -9.17 11.57 2.89
C LEU A 187 -9.50 12.95 2.30
N GLY A 188 -10.08 13.87 3.09
CA GLY A 188 -10.50 15.20 2.64
C GLY A 188 -11.62 15.18 1.62
N LEU A 189 -12.32 14.05 1.48
CA LEU A 189 -13.42 13.86 0.55
C LEU A 189 -14.76 14.03 1.29
N SER A 190 -15.82 14.25 0.54
CA SER A 190 -17.20 14.27 1.07
C SER A 190 -17.99 13.13 0.46
N PRO A 191 -18.77 12.37 1.25
CA PRO A 191 -19.64 11.34 0.73
C PRO A 191 -20.58 11.88 -0.34
N PHE A 192 -20.77 11.11 -1.41
CA PHE A 192 -21.75 11.45 -2.44
C PHE A 192 -23.16 11.46 -1.86
N THR A 193 -23.97 12.44 -2.27
CA THR A 193 -25.39 12.56 -1.87
C THR A 193 -26.29 12.78 -3.07
N ALA A 194 -27.50 12.21 -3.01
CA ALA A 194 -28.55 12.34 -4.00
C ALA A 194 -29.91 12.60 -3.34
N ALA A 195 -30.94 12.91 -4.14
CA ALA A 195 -32.31 13.16 -3.68
C ALA A 195 -32.37 14.14 -2.50
N GLY A 196 -31.62 15.25 -2.58
CA GLY A 196 -31.61 16.27 -1.52
C GLY A 196 -30.99 15.77 -0.20
N GLY A 197 -30.08 14.80 -0.24
CA GLY A 197 -29.43 14.19 0.92
C GLY A 197 -30.19 12.99 1.51
N ALA A 198 -31.33 12.61 0.94
CA ALA A 198 -32.08 11.45 1.43
C ALA A 198 -31.42 10.10 1.06
N LEU A 199 -30.57 10.08 0.05
CA LEU A 199 -29.69 8.97 -0.31
C LEU A 199 -28.25 9.47 -0.30
N SER A 200 -27.37 8.76 0.39
CA SER A 200 -25.94 9.07 0.46
C SER A 200 -25.09 7.80 0.45
N VAL A 201 -23.81 7.95 0.22
CA VAL A 201 -22.82 6.94 0.58
C VAL A 201 -22.46 7.12 2.05
N ARG A 202 -22.30 6.02 2.79
CA ARG A 202 -21.82 6.04 4.18
C ARG A 202 -20.44 6.69 4.22
N ASP A 203 -20.17 7.50 5.23
CA ASP A 203 -18.86 8.13 5.39
C ASP A 203 -17.74 7.09 5.55
N LEU A 204 -18.01 6.01 6.31
CA LEU A 204 -17.06 4.91 6.52
C LEU A 204 -16.96 4.01 5.30
N LEU A 205 -15.74 3.81 4.82
CA LEU A 205 -15.33 2.90 3.75
C LEU A 205 -14.51 1.75 4.34
N VAL A 206 -14.51 0.59 3.68
CA VAL A 206 -13.60 -0.50 3.96
C VAL A 206 -12.62 -0.63 2.82
N LEU A 207 -11.32 -0.47 3.09
CA LEU A 207 -10.25 -0.69 2.13
C LEU A 207 -9.63 -2.07 2.36
N LYS A 208 -9.48 -2.85 1.29
CA LYS A 208 -8.74 -4.11 1.26
C LYS A 208 -7.66 -4.01 0.19
N TYR A 209 -6.47 -4.52 0.45
CA TYR A 209 -5.38 -4.40 -0.50
C TYR A 209 -4.37 -5.53 -0.39
N GLU A 210 -3.73 -5.79 -1.50
CA GLU A 210 -2.52 -6.58 -1.62
C GLU A 210 -1.57 -5.89 -2.60
N ILE A 211 -0.36 -5.64 -2.12
CA ILE A 211 0.73 -5.06 -2.93
C ILE A 211 1.84 -6.08 -2.99
N SER A 212 2.20 -6.49 -4.18
CA SER A 212 3.30 -7.41 -4.40
C SER A 212 4.38 -6.80 -5.29
N GLY A 213 5.61 -7.23 -5.11
CA GLY A 213 6.74 -6.73 -5.88
C GLY A 213 7.81 -7.77 -6.07
N VAL A 214 8.59 -7.61 -7.14
CA VAL A 214 9.76 -8.44 -7.46
C VAL A 214 11.03 -7.62 -7.31
N PRO A 215 12.18 -8.25 -6.97
CA PRO A 215 13.44 -7.53 -6.83
C PRO A 215 13.79 -6.72 -8.07
N VAL A 216 14.31 -5.52 -7.86
CA VAL A 216 14.96 -4.74 -8.91
C VAL A 216 16.34 -5.33 -9.14
N THR A 217 16.60 -5.81 -10.36
CA THR A 217 17.92 -6.30 -10.75
C THR A 217 18.74 -5.15 -11.34
N GLU A 218 20.04 -5.06 -10.99
CA GLU A 218 20.94 -3.96 -11.43
C GLU A 218 21.15 -3.86 -12.96
N ASN A 219 20.45 -4.68 -13.76
CA ASN A 219 20.65 -4.76 -15.22
C ASN A 219 19.47 -4.24 -16.05
N GLU A 220 18.53 -3.48 -15.48
CA GLU A 220 17.46 -2.82 -16.25
C GLU A 220 17.57 -1.29 -16.25
#